data_2563ec5ad44fc21377bd9a9c705f671d
#
_entry.id   2563ec5ad44fc21377bd9a9c705f671d
#
_cell.length_a   1.000
_cell.length_b   1.000
_cell.length_c   1.000
_cell.angle_alpha   90.00
_cell.angle_beta   90.00
_cell.angle_gamma   90.00
#
_symmetry.space_group_name_H-M   'P 1'
#
loop_
_entity.id
_entity.type
_entity.pdbx_description
1 polymer ?
#
loop_
_entity_poly.entity_id
_entity_poly.type
_entity_poly.pdbx_seq_one_letter_code
_entity_poly.pdbx_strand_id
1 'polypeptide(L)'
;IAICINALCFDKKNSKFLLNKQKVKSLINGYQIIRKISLKEKNMLNILCRGAALRYLLTRIYDYFNTPKTALIKIKDPKEYFQKLIIHNNLSSYKDYYN
;
A
#
# COMPACT_ATOMS: atom_id res chain seq x y z
N ILE A 1 -5.00 3.53 -7.80
CA ILE A 1 -3.55 3.77 -7.63
C ILE A 1 -3.09 3.41 -6.23
N ALA A 2 -3.80 3.85 -5.19
CA ALA A 2 -3.39 3.59 -3.81
C ALA A 2 -3.28 2.09 -3.49
N ILE A 3 -4.22 1.29 -3.98
CA ILE A 3 -4.18 -0.17 -3.82
C ILE A 3 -2.96 -0.75 -4.53
N CYS A 4 -2.69 -0.27 -5.75
CA CYS A 4 -1.52 -0.74 -6.51
C CYS A 4 -0.21 -0.34 -5.87
N ILE A 5 -0.12 0.86 -5.28
CA ILE A 5 1.09 1.27 -4.53
C ILE A 5 1.34 0.31 -3.39
N ASN A 6 0.31 -0.01 -2.59
CA ASN A 6 0.45 -0.93 -1.47
C ASN A 6 0.83 -2.35 -1.92
N ALA A 7 0.27 -2.81 -3.04
CA ALA A 7 0.49 -4.17 -3.51
C ALA A 7 1.81 -4.37 -4.26
N LEU A 8 2.24 -3.38 -5.04
CA LEU A 8 3.30 -3.54 -6.04
C LEU A 8 4.55 -2.71 -5.79
N CYS A 9 4.47 -1.65 -5.00
CA CYS A 9 5.55 -0.67 -4.88
C CYS A 9 6.35 -0.78 -3.59
N PHE A 10 6.23 -1.88 -2.88
CA PHE A 10 7.04 -2.16 -1.69
C PHE A 10 7.98 -3.32 -1.95
N ASP A 11 9.24 -3.14 -1.57
CA ASP A 11 10.24 -4.21 -1.60
C ASP A 11 10.37 -4.80 -0.21
N LYS A 12 10.53 -6.12 -0.14
CA LYS A 12 10.77 -6.82 1.12
C LYS A 12 12.25 -7.13 1.24
N LYS A 13 12.87 -6.66 2.33
CA LYS A 13 14.27 -6.92 2.63
C LYS A 13 14.41 -7.25 4.10
N ASN A 14 14.94 -8.45 4.41
CA ASN A 14 15.17 -8.91 5.80
C ASN A 14 13.92 -8.77 6.67
N SER A 15 12.78 -9.21 6.18
CA SER A 15 11.46 -9.15 6.85
C SER A 15 10.91 -7.73 7.05
N LYS A 16 11.56 -6.72 6.45
CA LYS A 16 11.08 -5.34 6.47
C LYS A 16 10.60 -4.92 5.10
N PHE A 17 9.57 -4.08 5.07
CA PHE A 17 9.06 -3.51 3.83
C PHE A 17 9.59 -2.08 3.67
N LEU A 18 10.01 -1.76 2.45
CA LEU A 18 10.49 -0.44 2.08
C LEU A 18 9.73 0.04 0.86
N LEU A 19 9.32 1.29 0.88
CA LEU A 19 8.66 1.90 -0.28
C LEU A 19 9.69 2.10 -1.40
N ASN A 20 9.41 1.53 -2.58
CA ASN A 20 10.23 1.73 -3.76
C ASN A 20 9.67 2.89 -4.59
N LYS A 21 10.27 4.07 -4.44
CA LYS A 21 9.80 5.28 -5.13
C LYS A 21 9.90 5.18 -6.64
N GLN A 22 10.85 4.43 -7.17
CA GLN A 22 10.96 4.23 -8.62
C GLN A 22 9.78 3.45 -9.17
N LYS A 23 9.32 2.43 -8.44
CA LYS A 23 8.13 1.67 -8.81
C LYS A 23 6.87 2.55 -8.73
N VAL A 24 6.75 3.38 -7.69
CA VAL A 24 5.65 4.34 -7.58
C VAL A 24 5.66 5.30 -8.76
N LYS A 25 6.81 5.85 -9.09
CA LYS A 25 6.96 6.79 -10.21
C LYS A 25 6.59 6.14 -11.54
N SER A 26 7.04 4.91 -11.77
CA SER A 26 6.69 4.16 -12.99
C SER A 26 5.20 3.88 -13.07
N LEU A 27 4.58 3.49 -11.95
CA LEU A 27 3.15 3.25 -11.90
C LEU A 27 2.35 4.52 -12.22
N ILE A 28 2.71 5.63 -11.59
CA ILE A 28 2.02 6.92 -11.80
C ILE A 28 2.22 7.40 -13.23
N ASN A 29 3.43 7.31 -13.77
CA ASN A 29 3.70 7.70 -15.16
C ASN A 29 2.88 6.86 -16.14
N GLY A 30 2.81 5.54 -15.92
CA GLY A 30 1.99 4.66 -16.76
C GLY A 30 0.50 4.98 -16.68
N TYR A 31 0.01 5.29 -15.49
CA TYR A 31 -1.38 5.67 -15.29
C TYR A 31 -1.71 6.98 -16.00
N GLN A 32 -0.81 7.96 -15.94
CA GLN A 32 -1.03 9.29 -16.53
C GLN A 32 -1.00 9.29 -18.06
N ILE A 33 -0.50 8.23 -18.70
CA ILE A 33 -0.63 8.07 -20.15
C ILE A 33 -2.09 7.97 -20.57
N ILE A 34 -2.92 7.32 -19.71
CA ILE A 34 -4.33 7.10 -19.99
C ILE A 34 -5.21 8.20 -19.38
N ARG A 35 -4.87 8.62 -18.16
CA ARG A 35 -5.65 9.61 -17.40
C ARG A 35 -4.74 10.48 -16.55
N LYS A 36 -4.83 11.81 -16.76
CA LYS A 36 -4.03 12.75 -15.97
C LYS A 36 -4.54 12.79 -14.52
N ILE A 37 -3.61 12.73 -13.57
CA ILE A 37 -3.94 12.87 -12.15
C ILE A 37 -4.14 14.34 -11.83
N SER A 38 -5.30 14.67 -11.26
CA SER A 38 -5.63 16.05 -10.85
C SER A 38 -4.84 16.45 -9.61
N LEU A 39 -4.74 17.77 -9.37
CA LEU A 39 -4.11 18.29 -8.15
C LEU A 39 -4.81 17.77 -6.88
N LYS A 40 -6.13 17.70 -6.92
CA LYS A 40 -6.90 17.15 -5.79
C LYS A 40 -6.53 15.71 -5.50
N GLU A 41 -6.40 14.88 -6.53
CA GLU A 41 -5.98 13.47 -6.37
C GLU A 41 -4.56 13.37 -5.82
N LYS A 42 -3.64 14.23 -6.29
CA LYS A 42 -2.27 14.28 -5.76
C LYS A 42 -2.25 14.62 -4.28
N ASN A 43 -3.07 15.59 -3.86
CA ASN A 43 -3.13 16.00 -2.47
C ASN A 43 -3.75 14.95 -1.56
N MET A 44 -4.54 14.04 -2.11
CA MET A 44 -5.19 12.96 -1.36
C MET A 44 -4.42 11.63 -1.40
N LEU A 45 -3.34 11.54 -2.15
CA LEU A 45 -2.66 10.27 -2.37
C LEU A 45 -2.21 9.59 -1.06
N ASN A 46 -1.61 10.35 -0.15
CA ASN A 46 -1.16 9.79 1.14
C ASN A 46 -2.34 9.26 1.95
N ILE A 47 -3.43 10.02 2.03
CA ILE A 47 -4.64 9.60 2.75
C ILE A 47 -5.23 8.34 2.14
N LEU A 48 -5.27 8.25 0.81
CA LEU A 48 -5.78 7.08 0.12
C LEU A 48 -4.88 5.85 0.33
N CYS A 49 -3.56 6.03 0.33
CA CYS A 49 -2.62 4.95 0.61
C CYS A 49 -2.77 4.43 2.04
N ARG A 50 -2.92 5.35 3.01
CA ARG A 50 -3.16 4.97 4.41
C ARG A 50 -4.48 4.23 4.57
N GLY A 51 -5.54 4.73 3.93
CA GLY A 51 -6.85 4.09 3.97
C GLY A 51 -6.84 2.70 3.37
N ALA A 52 -6.18 2.52 2.23
CA ALA A 52 -6.06 1.21 1.60
C ALA A 52 -5.24 0.25 2.47
N ALA A 53 -4.13 0.70 3.05
CA ALA A 53 -3.31 -0.12 3.93
C ALA A 53 -4.09 -0.54 5.19
N LEU A 54 -4.83 0.39 5.80
CA LEU A 54 -5.66 0.10 6.96
C LEU A 54 -6.74 -0.92 6.64
N ARG A 55 -7.42 -0.75 5.52
CA ARG A 55 -8.46 -1.69 5.09
C ARG A 55 -7.93 -3.12 4.96
N TYR A 56 -6.79 -3.28 4.28
CA TYR A 56 -6.19 -4.61 4.11
C TYR A 56 -5.65 -5.17 5.43
N LEU A 57 -5.10 -4.30 6.29
CA LEU A 57 -4.67 -4.72 7.63
C LEU A 57 -5.84 -5.29 8.43
N LEU A 58 -6.96 -4.57 8.47
CA LEU A 58 -8.15 -5.03 9.20
C LEU A 58 -8.71 -6.33 8.62
N THR A 59 -8.73 -6.45 7.29
CA THR A 59 -9.16 -7.68 6.63
C THR A 59 -8.27 -8.86 7.01
N ARG A 60 -6.96 -8.67 7.02
CA ARG A 60 -6.01 -9.74 7.37
C ARG A 60 -6.09 -10.12 8.85
N ILE A 61 -6.32 -9.14 9.74
CA ILE A 61 -6.52 -9.42 11.17
C ILE A 61 -7.80 -10.24 11.36
N TYR A 62 -8.88 -9.85 10.69
CA TYR A 62 -10.14 -10.59 10.74
C TYR A 62 -9.94 -12.03 10.27
N ASP A 63 -9.29 -12.23 9.13
CA ASP A 63 -9.05 -13.55 8.58
C ASP A 63 -8.15 -14.40 9.49
N TYR A 64 -7.15 -13.78 10.11
CA TYR A 64 -6.24 -14.46 11.03
C TYR A 64 -6.98 -15.09 12.19
N PHE A 65 -7.96 -14.36 12.77
CA PHE A 65 -8.72 -14.85 13.94
C PHE A 65 -9.94 -15.70 13.57
N ASN A 66 -10.44 -15.61 12.34
CA ASN A 66 -11.70 -16.25 11.96
C ASN A 66 -11.55 -17.37 10.93
N THR A 67 -10.37 -17.59 10.37
CA THR A 67 -10.14 -18.68 9.44
C THR A 67 -9.89 -19.98 10.21
N PRO A 68 -10.66 -21.06 9.95
CA PRO A 68 -10.43 -22.34 10.63
C PRO A 68 -9.05 -22.90 10.32
N LYS A 69 -8.42 -23.53 11.31
CA LYS A 69 -7.11 -24.17 11.15
C LYS A 69 -7.11 -25.28 10.10
N THR A 70 -8.29 -25.84 9.82
CA THR A 70 -8.47 -26.89 8.80
C THR A 70 -8.67 -26.34 7.39
N ALA A 71 -8.76 -25.01 7.24
CA ALA A 71 -8.92 -24.39 5.92
C ALA A 71 -7.67 -24.60 5.08
N LEU A 72 -7.88 -24.92 3.78
CA LEU A 72 -6.77 -25.09 2.83
C LEU A 72 -6.15 -23.78 2.39
N ILE A 73 -6.73 -22.65 2.78
CA ILE A 73 -6.29 -21.30 2.40
C ILE A 73 -5.16 -20.88 3.32
N LYS A 74 -4.04 -20.44 2.73
CA LYS A 74 -2.93 -19.88 3.48
C LYS A 74 -3.32 -18.52 4.03
N ILE A 75 -3.25 -18.36 5.35
CA ILE A 75 -3.53 -17.10 6.03
C ILE A 75 -2.34 -16.15 5.82
N LYS A 76 -2.61 -14.94 5.31
CA LYS A 76 -1.57 -13.92 5.13
C LYS A 76 -1.29 -13.22 6.45
N ASP A 77 -0.01 -12.95 6.72
CA ASP A 77 0.42 -12.28 7.94
C ASP A 77 -0.05 -10.81 7.93
N PRO A 78 -0.79 -10.36 8.97
CA PRO A 78 -1.19 -8.96 9.08
C PRO A 78 -0.01 -7.98 9.18
N LYS A 79 1.16 -8.42 9.63
CA LYS A 79 2.34 -7.56 9.84
C LYS A 79 2.76 -6.83 8.58
N GLU A 80 2.55 -7.41 7.40
CA GLU A 80 2.90 -6.77 6.13
C GLU A 80 2.22 -5.41 6.00
N TYR A 81 0.89 -5.36 6.13
CA TYR A 81 0.14 -4.11 6.00
C TYR A 81 0.28 -3.19 7.20
N PHE A 82 0.56 -3.75 8.37
CA PHE A 82 0.91 -2.93 9.54
C PHE A 82 2.18 -2.11 9.26
N GLN A 83 3.22 -2.74 8.73
CA GLN A 83 4.45 -2.04 8.36
C GLN A 83 4.21 -1.01 7.24
N LYS A 84 3.43 -1.37 6.23
CA LYS A 84 3.08 -0.45 5.14
C LYS A 84 2.31 0.77 5.66
N LEU A 85 1.38 0.57 6.58
CA LEU A 85 0.63 1.65 7.20
C LEU A 85 1.55 2.61 7.95
N ILE A 86 2.49 2.08 8.73
CA ILE A 86 3.47 2.90 9.45
C ILE A 86 4.31 3.73 8.47
N ILE A 87 4.75 3.12 7.36
CA ILE A 87 5.52 3.83 6.34
C ILE A 87 4.69 4.99 5.77
N HIS A 88 3.42 4.76 5.42
CA HIS A 88 2.56 5.82 4.91
C HIS A 88 2.30 6.91 5.95
N ASN A 89 2.21 6.56 7.23
CA ASN A 89 2.01 7.55 8.29
C ASN A 89 3.22 8.48 8.46
N ASN A 90 4.40 8.04 8.05
CA ASN A 90 5.61 8.86 8.09
C ASN A 90 5.79 9.71 6.83
N LEU A 91 4.92 9.55 5.85
CA LEU A 91 4.88 10.36 4.63
C LEU A 91 3.69 11.31 4.71
N SER A 92 3.74 12.45 4.03
CA SER A 92 2.68 13.45 4.17
C SER A 92 2.19 14.01 2.83
N SER A 93 3.06 14.11 1.83
CA SER A 93 2.72 14.78 0.58
C SER A 93 2.96 13.90 -0.63
N TYR A 94 2.39 14.32 -1.76
CA TYR A 94 2.59 13.67 -3.05
C TYR A 94 4.09 13.57 -3.42
N LYS A 95 4.87 14.57 -3.03
CA LYS A 95 6.32 14.58 -3.30
C LYS A 95 7.07 13.44 -2.62
N ASP A 96 6.54 12.91 -1.52
CA ASP A 96 7.15 11.77 -0.84
C ASP A 96 7.00 10.47 -1.65
N TYR A 97 6.06 10.44 -2.58
CA TYR A 97 5.81 9.30 -3.46
C TYR A 97 6.40 9.49 -4.87
N TYR A 98 6.30 10.70 -5.38
CA TYR A 98 6.65 11.01 -6.77
C TYR A 98 7.64 12.16 -6.81
N ASN A 99 8.89 11.85 -6.62
CA ASN A 99 9.92 12.87 -6.70
C ASN A 99 11.18 12.33 -7.38
#